data_38617668ed8e3a16c7a70e6706e80214
#
_entry.id   38617668ed8e3a16c7a70e6706e80214
#
_cell.length_a   1.000
_cell.length_b   1.000
_cell.length_c   1.000
_cell.angle_alpha   90.00
_cell.angle_beta   90.00
_cell.angle_gamma   90.00
#
_symmetry.space_group_name_H-M   'P 1'
#
loop_
_entity.id
_entity.type
_entity.pdbx_description
1 polymer ?
#
loop_
_entity_poly.entity_id
_entity_poly.type
_entity_poly.pdbx_seq_one_letter_code
_entity_poly.pdbx_strand_id
1 'polypeptide(L)'
;TEFYWDEVIFKVEDMLFRVPRCEFEQSSEVFADMFRLPSGAAERTEGQGTKHPIVLEGYRKDEFSSLLKVMYPRAKSLISGTKIKFDLKKEEWVSVLKLSTIWNMKQIREYAIDWLSTNGALAPIEKVQLARAHKVATWLEEGLTSLVDDVHRLTREELATLGWETSALILWIKYNSSPYPNAIIISNDMIKCASCPSLPSLTGMDHCPHCKNL
;
A
#
# COMPACT_ATOMS: atom_id res chain seq x y z
N THR A 1 -28.16 4.83 -29.54
CA THR A 1 -27.28 3.89 -30.27
C THR A 1 -26.44 3.13 -29.23
N GLU A 2 -26.51 1.80 -29.25
CA GLU A 2 -25.97 0.88 -28.23
C GLU A 2 -24.42 0.92 -28.12
N PHE A 3 -23.73 1.49 -29.10
CA PHE A 3 -22.28 1.54 -29.20
C PHE A 3 -21.73 2.97 -29.39
N TYR A 4 -22.42 3.97 -28.87
CA TYR A 4 -21.95 5.35 -28.84
C TYR A 4 -21.57 5.70 -27.40
N TRP A 5 -20.27 5.90 -27.15
CA TRP A 5 -19.75 6.27 -25.83
C TRP A 5 -19.20 7.69 -25.86
N ASP A 6 -19.54 8.45 -24.83
CA ASP A 6 -18.85 9.69 -24.54
C ASP A 6 -17.45 9.38 -24.02
N GLU A 7 -16.47 10.00 -24.62
CA GLU A 7 -15.06 9.84 -24.23
C GLU A 7 -14.62 10.99 -23.33
N VAL A 8 -13.68 10.69 -22.45
CA VAL A 8 -12.97 11.68 -21.65
C VAL A 8 -11.47 11.54 -21.88
N ILE A 9 -10.78 12.68 -21.92
CA ILE A 9 -9.33 12.72 -22.07
C ILE A 9 -8.71 13.20 -20.78
N PHE A 10 -7.92 12.32 -20.17
CA PHE A 10 -7.08 12.64 -19.03
C PHE A 10 -5.64 12.90 -19.46
N LYS A 11 -4.98 13.83 -18.78
CA LYS A 11 -3.54 14.03 -18.86
C LYS A 11 -2.92 13.67 -17.53
N VAL A 12 -2.02 12.68 -17.54
CA VAL A 12 -1.25 12.27 -16.36
C VAL A 12 0.21 12.37 -16.72
N GLU A 13 0.93 13.24 -16.05
CA GLU A 13 2.30 13.63 -16.42
C GLU A 13 2.37 14.13 -17.87
N ASP A 14 3.13 13.45 -18.70
CA ASP A 14 3.34 13.74 -20.13
C ASP A 14 2.42 12.92 -21.07
N MET A 15 1.55 12.06 -20.51
CA MET A 15 0.75 11.11 -21.29
C MET A 15 -0.73 11.51 -21.29
N LEU A 16 -1.35 11.36 -22.48
CA LEU A 16 -2.80 11.51 -22.67
C LEU A 16 -3.47 10.15 -22.74
N PHE A 17 -4.56 10.01 -22.00
CA PHE A 17 -5.39 8.81 -21.97
C PHE A 17 -6.80 9.20 -22.44
N ARG A 18 -7.27 8.56 -23.52
CA ARG A 18 -8.63 8.72 -24.03
C ARG A 18 -9.41 7.45 -23.72
N VAL A 19 -10.45 7.57 -22.94
CA VAL A 19 -11.22 6.44 -22.42
C VAL A 19 -12.71 6.73 -22.40
N PRO A 20 -13.59 5.70 -22.46
CA PRO A 20 -15.02 5.88 -22.25
C PRO A 20 -15.31 6.47 -20.87
N ARG A 21 -16.12 7.51 -20.82
CA ARG A 21 -16.47 8.24 -19.61
C ARG A 21 -17.34 7.41 -18.66
N CYS A 22 -18.24 6.60 -19.22
CA CYS A 22 -19.25 5.85 -18.47
C CYS A 22 -18.66 4.95 -17.38
N GLU A 23 -17.51 4.31 -17.62
CA GLU A 23 -16.87 3.43 -16.63
C GLU A 23 -16.37 4.19 -15.40
N PHE A 24 -15.86 5.41 -15.61
CA PHE A 24 -15.46 6.27 -14.50
C PHE A 24 -16.66 6.77 -13.69
N GLU A 25 -17.76 7.12 -14.35
CA GLU A 25 -19.00 7.55 -13.69
C GLU A 25 -19.64 6.44 -12.86
N GLN A 26 -19.63 5.21 -13.38
CA GLN A 26 -20.21 4.05 -12.68
C GLN A 26 -19.32 3.54 -11.55
N SER A 27 -18.02 3.60 -11.73
CA SER A 27 -17.06 3.04 -10.77
C SER A 27 -16.71 4.00 -9.63
N SER A 28 -16.87 5.31 -9.80
CA SER A 28 -16.40 6.33 -8.88
C SER A 28 -17.42 7.45 -8.67
N GLU A 29 -17.86 7.61 -7.43
CA GLU A 29 -18.70 8.76 -7.02
C GLU A 29 -17.97 10.11 -7.27
N VAL A 30 -16.63 10.13 -7.06
CA VAL A 30 -15.81 11.33 -7.27
C VAL A 30 -15.86 11.79 -8.73
N PHE A 31 -15.68 10.89 -9.69
CA PHE A 31 -15.76 11.20 -11.10
C PHE A 31 -17.20 11.47 -11.56
N ALA A 32 -18.18 10.74 -11.03
CA ALA A 32 -19.58 10.98 -11.31
C ALA A 32 -19.98 12.42 -10.93
N ASP A 33 -19.59 12.87 -9.74
CA ASP A 33 -19.88 14.23 -9.27
C ASP A 33 -19.08 15.27 -10.06
N MET A 34 -17.81 15.03 -10.34
CA MET A 34 -16.98 15.92 -11.15
C MET A 34 -17.62 16.16 -12.54
N PHE A 35 -18.10 15.11 -13.18
CA PHE A 35 -18.71 15.21 -14.52
C PHE A 35 -20.10 15.83 -14.52
N ARG A 36 -20.78 15.91 -13.38
CA ARG A 36 -22.08 16.60 -13.24
C ARG A 36 -21.94 18.10 -13.00
N LEU A 37 -20.75 18.55 -12.63
CA LEU A 37 -20.53 19.98 -12.44
C LEU A 37 -20.77 20.72 -13.75
N PRO A 38 -21.56 21.82 -13.74
CA PRO A 38 -21.80 22.60 -14.93
C PRO A 38 -20.47 23.14 -15.42
N SER A 39 -20.16 22.88 -16.69
CA SER A 39 -19.05 23.54 -17.38
C SER A 39 -19.32 25.04 -17.32
N GLY A 40 -18.44 25.78 -16.64
CA GLY A 40 -18.58 27.23 -16.57
C GLY A 40 -18.71 27.87 -17.99
N ALA A 41 -19.06 29.14 -18.08
CA ALA A 41 -19.30 29.89 -19.33
C ALA A 41 -18.12 29.89 -20.33
N ALA A 42 -17.08 29.15 -20.13
CA ALA A 42 -16.01 28.91 -21.09
C ALA A 42 -16.51 27.93 -22.17
N GLU A 43 -16.42 28.33 -23.40
CA GLU A 43 -16.85 27.61 -24.63
C GLU A 43 -16.23 26.22 -24.83
N ARG A 44 -15.48 25.67 -23.86
CA ARG A 44 -14.73 24.39 -23.98
C ARG A 44 -14.79 23.60 -22.69
N THR A 45 -15.55 22.52 -22.71
CA THR A 45 -15.63 21.56 -21.61
C THR A 45 -14.30 20.81 -21.49
N GLU A 46 -13.69 20.83 -20.29
CA GLU A 46 -12.49 20.02 -20.00
C GLU A 46 -12.77 18.54 -20.25
N GLY A 47 -11.79 17.85 -20.78
CA GLY A 47 -11.89 16.41 -21.09
C GLY A 47 -12.47 16.05 -22.44
N GLN A 48 -13.07 16.99 -23.19
CA GLN A 48 -13.66 16.72 -24.50
C GLN A 48 -12.69 16.84 -25.69
N GLY A 49 -11.45 17.29 -25.48
CA GLY A 49 -10.46 17.42 -26.54
C GLY A 49 -9.03 17.34 -26.06
N THR A 50 -8.14 16.96 -26.97
CA THR A 50 -6.70 16.86 -26.66
C THR A 50 -6.06 18.18 -26.23
N LYS A 51 -6.71 19.31 -26.58
CA LYS A 51 -6.24 20.66 -26.20
C LYS A 51 -6.67 21.06 -24.78
N HIS A 52 -7.70 20.41 -24.24
CA HIS A 52 -8.27 20.70 -22.91
C HIS A 52 -8.52 19.38 -22.16
N PRO A 53 -7.48 18.57 -21.89
CA PRO A 53 -7.63 17.34 -21.11
C PRO A 53 -7.89 17.67 -19.63
N ILE A 54 -8.54 16.77 -18.91
CA ILE A 54 -8.57 16.81 -17.45
C ILE A 54 -7.18 16.44 -16.94
N VAL A 55 -6.51 17.38 -16.27
CA VAL A 55 -5.14 17.16 -15.76
C VAL A 55 -5.22 16.54 -14.38
N LEU A 56 -4.65 15.36 -14.23
CA LEU A 56 -4.52 14.65 -12.95
C LEU A 56 -3.12 14.89 -12.37
N GLU A 57 -2.97 15.98 -11.61
CA GLU A 57 -1.70 16.35 -10.99
C GLU A 57 -1.38 15.47 -9.77
N GLY A 58 -0.11 15.14 -9.59
CA GLY A 58 0.35 14.31 -8.46
C GLY A 58 0.17 12.81 -8.63
N TYR A 59 -0.35 12.36 -9.77
CA TYR A 59 -0.49 10.93 -10.10
C TYR A 59 0.54 10.52 -11.14
N ARG A 60 0.95 9.25 -11.10
CA ARG A 60 1.89 8.67 -12.06
C ARG A 60 1.16 7.98 -13.20
N LYS A 61 1.69 8.12 -14.42
CA LYS A 61 1.10 7.53 -15.63
C LYS A 61 1.08 5.99 -15.61
N ASP A 62 2.08 5.37 -14.99
CA ASP A 62 2.13 3.91 -14.81
C ASP A 62 1.08 3.41 -13.81
N GLU A 63 0.84 4.13 -12.71
CA GLU A 63 -0.24 3.84 -11.77
C GLU A 63 -1.62 3.95 -12.45
N PHE A 64 -1.84 5.04 -13.18
CA PHE A 64 -3.08 5.26 -13.92
C PHE A 64 -3.30 4.21 -15.02
N SER A 65 -2.25 3.86 -15.76
CA SER A 65 -2.31 2.79 -16.75
C SER A 65 -2.69 1.45 -16.14
N SER A 66 -2.19 1.13 -14.95
CA SER A 66 -2.52 -0.10 -14.22
C SER A 66 -4.00 -0.16 -13.85
N LEU A 67 -4.58 0.95 -13.37
CA LEU A 67 -6.01 1.07 -13.11
C LEU A 67 -6.83 0.87 -14.39
N LEU A 68 -6.46 1.52 -15.49
CA LEU A 68 -7.17 1.38 -16.77
C LEU A 68 -7.17 -0.06 -17.29
N LYS A 69 -6.09 -0.83 -17.07
CA LYS A 69 -6.06 -2.26 -17.44
C LYS A 69 -7.11 -3.09 -16.70
N VAL A 70 -7.48 -2.68 -15.49
CA VAL A 70 -8.51 -3.35 -14.69
C VAL A 70 -9.90 -2.86 -15.10
N MET A 71 -10.08 -1.57 -15.33
CA MET A 71 -11.36 -0.98 -15.75
C MET A 71 -11.76 -1.42 -17.17
N TYR A 72 -10.78 -1.55 -18.08
CA TYR A 72 -10.99 -1.89 -19.49
C TYR A 72 -10.26 -3.19 -19.85
N PRO A 73 -10.74 -4.36 -19.37
CA PRO A 73 -10.10 -5.62 -19.65
C PRO A 73 -10.17 -5.94 -21.15
N ARG A 74 -9.09 -6.47 -21.71
CA ARG A 74 -9.07 -6.85 -23.11
C ARG A 74 -10.02 -8.04 -23.35
N ALA A 75 -10.66 -8.09 -24.49
CA ALA A 75 -11.60 -9.16 -24.89
C ALA A 75 -11.02 -10.58 -24.73
N LYS A 76 -9.71 -10.74 -24.95
CA LYS A 76 -8.98 -12.02 -24.72
C LYS A 76 -9.09 -12.52 -23.29
N SER A 77 -9.14 -11.62 -22.31
CA SER A 77 -9.26 -11.97 -20.89
C SER A 77 -10.68 -12.42 -20.52
N LEU A 78 -11.67 -11.98 -21.28
CA LEU A 78 -13.10 -12.26 -21.05
C LEU A 78 -13.56 -13.57 -21.72
N ILE A 79 -12.97 -13.95 -22.86
CA ILE A 79 -13.42 -15.10 -23.68
C ILE A 79 -12.87 -16.44 -23.18
N SER A 80 -11.88 -16.43 -22.31
CA SER A 80 -11.19 -17.65 -21.84
C SER A 80 -12.01 -18.53 -20.85
N GLY A 81 -13.28 -18.20 -20.59
CA GLY A 81 -14.22 -19.07 -19.83
C GLY A 81 -13.92 -19.29 -18.34
N THR A 82 -12.86 -18.75 -17.84
CA THR A 82 -12.41 -18.75 -16.44
C THR A 82 -12.38 -17.33 -15.90
N LYS A 83 -12.30 -17.16 -14.59
CA LYS A 83 -12.15 -15.84 -13.93
C LYS A 83 -11.19 -14.95 -14.72
N ILE A 84 -11.56 -13.70 -14.93
CA ILE A 84 -10.73 -12.72 -15.66
C ILE A 84 -9.32 -12.73 -15.05
N LYS A 85 -8.33 -13.12 -15.84
CA LYS A 85 -6.93 -13.04 -15.45
C LYS A 85 -6.35 -11.74 -15.97
N PHE A 86 -6.03 -10.85 -15.06
CA PHE A 86 -5.28 -9.65 -15.37
C PHE A 86 -3.78 -9.99 -15.37
N ASP A 87 -3.08 -9.58 -16.43
CA ASP A 87 -1.62 -9.68 -16.52
C ASP A 87 -1.01 -8.43 -15.85
N LEU A 88 -1.08 -8.42 -14.51
CA LEU A 88 -0.59 -7.33 -13.67
C LEU A 88 0.34 -7.90 -12.60
N LYS A 89 1.46 -7.21 -12.38
CA LYS A 89 2.38 -7.51 -11.30
C LYS A 89 1.83 -7.02 -9.95
N LYS A 90 2.43 -7.47 -8.85
CA LYS A 90 2.07 -7.06 -7.49
C LYS A 90 2.08 -5.53 -7.32
N GLU A 91 3.12 -4.87 -7.82
CA GLU A 91 3.28 -3.42 -7.72
C GLU A 91 2.19 -2.66 -8.49
N GLU A 92 1.76 -3.21 -9.63
CA GLU A 92 0.65 -2.67 -10.41
C GLU A 92 -0.68 -2.82 -9.65
N TRP A 93 -0.89 -3.95 -8.95
CA TRP A 93 -2.07 -4.13 -8.09
C TRP A 93 -2.07 -3.20 -6.88
N VAL A 94 -0.90 -2.91 -6.29
CA VAL A 94 -0.78 -1.89 -5.24
C VAL A 94 -1.16 -0.51 -5.79
N SER A 95 -0.77 -0.20 -7.03
CA SER A 95 -1.16 1.04 -7.71
C SER A 95 -2.67 1.12 -7.96
N VAL A 96 -3.30 0.01 -8.39
CA VAL A 96 -4.76 -0.11 -8.52
C VAL A 96 -5.45 0.13 -7.19
N LEU A 97 -4.98 -0.51 -6.11
CA LEU A 97 -5.52 -0.31 -4.76
C LEU A 97 -5.41 1.14 -4.31
N LYS A 98 -4.26 1.79 -4.54
CA LYS A 98 -4.03 3.20 -4.23
C LYS A 98 -5.06 4.09 -4.90
N LEU A 99 -5.18 4.02 -6.22
CA LEU A 99 -6.05 4.90 -7.00
C LEU A 99 -7.53 4.61 -6.73
N SER A 100 -7.92 3.34 -6.65
CA SER A 100 -9.30 2.96 -6.32
C SER A 100 -9.73 3.42 -4.92
N THR A 101 -8.78 3.47 -3.97
CA THR A 101 -9.03 4.03 -2.63
C THR A 101 -9.24 5.54 -2.69
N ILE A 102 -8.36 6.27 -3.40
CA ILE A 102 -8.42 7.75 -3.51
C ILE A 102 -9.72 8.18 -4.20
N TRP A 103 -10.09 7.50 -5.27
CA TRP A 103 -11.26 7.85 -6.10
C TRP A 103 -12.55 7.12 -5.70
N ASN A 104 -12.57 6.47 -4.53
CA ASN A 104 -13.73 5.76 -3.97
C ASN A 104 -14.35 4.75 -4.94
N MET A 105 -13.50 4.00 -5.66
CA MET A 105 -13.92 2.94 -6.58
C MET A 105 -14.09 1.61 -5.82
N LYS A 106 -15.22 1.45 -5.13
CA LYS A 106 -15.45 0.38 -4.14
C LYS A 106 -15.18 -1.02 -4.71
N GLN A 107 -15.77 -1.37 -5.84
CA GLN A 107 -15.66 -2.73 -6.44
C GLN A 107 -14.21 -3.04 -6.87
N ILE A 108 -13.54 -2.07 -7.52
CA ILE A 108 -12.15 -2.24 -7.96
C ILE A 108 -11.22 -2.36 -6.75
N ARG A 109 -11.48 -1.57 -5.70
CA ARG A 109 -10.73 -1.62 -4.46
C ARG A 109 -10.86 -2.98 -3.76
N GLU A 110 -12.08 -3.50 -3.62
CA GLU A 110 -12.34 -4.81 -3.03
C GLU A 110 -11.65 -5.92 -3.83
N TYR A 111 -11.74 -5.87 -5.14
CA TYR A 111 -11.07 -6.82 -6.01
C TYR A 111 -9.54 -6.77 -5.87
N ALA A 112 -8.95 -5.57 -5.79
CA ALA A 112 -7.51 -5.41 -5.59
C ALA A 112 -7.05 -5.94 -4.22
N ILE A 113 -7.85 -5.73 -3.16
CA ILE A 113 -7.58 -6.28 -1.81
C ILE A 113 -7.62 -7.81 -1.85
N ASP A 114 -8.66 -8.40 -2.45
CA ASP A 114 -8.80 -9.86 -2.56
C ASP A 114 -7.64 -10.48 -3.35
N TRP A 115 -7.29 -9.88 -4.48
CA TRP A 115 -6.17 -10.35 -5.29
C TRP A 115 -4.84 -10.27 -4.55
N LEU A 116 -4.54 -9.14 -3.90
CA LEU A 116 -3.31 -8.95 -3.14
C LEU A 116 -3.25 -9.88 -1.91
N SER A 117 -4.37 -10.13 -1.26
CA SER A 117 -4.45 -11.08 -0.14
C SER A 117 -4.12 -12.51 -0.57
N THR A 118 -4.60 -12.91 -1.75
CA THR A 118 -4.48 -14.28 -2.25
C THR A 118 -3.16 -14.53 -2.98
N ASN A 119 -2.73 -13.57 -3.81
CA ASN A 119 -1.62 -13.77 -4.75
C ASN A 119 -0.41 -12.86 -4.46
N GLY A 120 -0.58 -11.83 -3.65
CA GLY A 120 0.44 -10.80 -3.42
C GLY A 120 1.61 -11.25 -2.56
N ALA A 121 1.51 -12.37 -1.85
CA ALA A 121 2.54 -12.87 -0.92
C ALA A 121 3.10 -11.74 -0.02
N LEU A 122 2.18 -10.97 0.59
CA LEU A 122 2.53 -9.80 1.40
C LEU A 122 3.23 -10.24 2.69
N ALA A 123 4.44 -9.73 2.92
CA ALA A 123 5.12 -9.89 4.18
C ALA A 123 4.35 -9.17 5.32
N PRO A 124 4.46 -9.61 6.60
CA PRO A 124 3.72 -9.00 7.70
C PRO A 124 3.91 -7.48 7.82
N ILE A 125 5.14 -7.00 7.66
CA ILE A 125 5.46 -5.56 7.68
C ILE A 125 4.79 -4.83 6.51
N GLU A 126 4.87 -5.40 5.31
CA GLU A 126 4.25 -4.86 4.12
C GLU A 126 2.72 -4.78 4.26
N LYS A 127 2.09 -5.82 4.87
CA LYS A 127 0.66 -5.78 5.22
C LYS A 127 0.32 -4.59 6.10
N VAL A 128 1.09 -4.37 7.17
CA VAL A 128 0.87 -3.22 8.08
C VAL A 128 1.03 -1.89 7.35
N GLN A 129 2.06 -1.75 6.50
CA GLN A 129 2.28 -0.52 5.73
C GLN A 129 1.15 -0.24 4.74
N LEU A 130 0.78 -1.23 3.93
CA LEU A 130 -0.31 -1.10 2.96
C LEU A 130 -1.66 -0.91 3.65
N ALA A 131 -1.89 -1.59 4.77
CA ALA A 131 -3.09 -1.44 5.58
C ALA A 131 -3.29 0.01 6.05
N ARG A 132 -2.23 0.64 6.53
CA ARG A 132 -2.26 2.05 6.96
C ARG A 132 -2.44 3.01 5.79
N ALA A 133 -1.69 2.78 4.70
CA ALA A 133 -1.75 3.64 3.52
C ALA A 133 -3.13 3.58 2.84
N HIS A 134 -3.76 2.41 2.81
CA HIS A 134 -4.99 2.18 2.06
C HIS A 134 -6.20 1.83 2.93
N LYS A 135 -6.10 1.93 4.27
CA LYS A 135 -7.20 1.72 5.23
C LYS A 135 -7.82 0.32 5.12
N VAL A 136 -6.98 -0.73 5.09
CA VAL A 136 -7.41 -2.14 5.04
C VAL A 136 -7.26 -2.76 6.43
N ALA A 137 -8.35 -2.79 7.21
CA ALA A 137 -8.34 -3.22 8.61
C ALA A 137 -7.87 -4.67 8.80
N THR A 138 -8.30 -5.57 7.92
CA THR A 138 -7.93 -7.00 7.97
C THR A 138 -6.43 -7.22 7.85
N TRP A 139 -5.75 -6.51 6.95
CA TRP A 139 -4.30 -6.61 6.80
C TRP A 139 -3.55 -6.02 7.99
N LEU A 140 -4.11 -5.00 8.63
CA LEU A 140 -3.50 -4.43 9.84
C LEU A 140 -3.52 -5.46 10.98
N GLU A 141 -4.66 -6.10 11.20
CA GLU A 141 -4.83 -7.14 12.21
C GLU A 141 -3.93 -8.35 11.93
N GLU A 142 -4.00 -8.92 10.74
CA GLU A 142 -3.18 -10.06 10.34
C GLU A 142 -1.68 -9.76 10.42
N GLY A 143 -1.28 -8.59 9.92
CA GLY A 143 0.12 -8.16 9.94
C GLY A 143 0.66 -7.98 11.35
N LEU A 144 -0.08 -7.28 12.21
CA LEU A 144 0.31 -7.06 13.62
C LEU A 144 0.34 -8.37 14.41
N THR A 145 -0.65 -9.25 14.22
CA THR A 145 -0.66 -10.57 14.87
C THR A 145 0.57 -11.39 14.49
N SER A 146 0.86 -11.48 13.20
CA SER A 146 2.04 -12.19 12.71
C SER A 146 3.35 -11.60 13.25
N LEU A 147 3.44 -10.28 13.39
CA LEU A 147 4.63 -9.62 13.94
C LEU A 147 4.79 -9.85 15.45
N VAL A 148 3.70 -9.94 16.21
CA VAL A 148 3.75 -10.29 17.63
C VAL A 148 4.20 -11.73 17.82
N ASP A 149 3.70 -12.65 16.99
CA ASP A 149 4.06 -14.07 17.08
C ASP A 149 5.53 -14.31 16.76
N ASP A 150 6.10 -13.60 15.80
CA ASP A 150 7.45 -13.80 15.28
C ASP A 150 8.40 -12.62 15.57
N VAL A 151 8.19 -11.92 16.69
CA VAL A 151 8.94 -10.70 17.06
C VAL A 151 10.46 -10.90 17.14
N HIS A 152 10.91 -12.13 17.44
CA HIS A 152 12.34 -12.44 17.54
C HIS A 152 13.10 -12.43 16.20
N ARG A 153 12.37 -12.39 15.09
CA ARG A 153 12.94 -12.31 13.74
C ARG A 153 12.96 -10.89 13.17
N LEU A 154 12.37 -9.93 13.89
CA LEU A 154 12.36 -8.55 13.45
C LEU A 154 13.73 -7.90 13.60
N THR A 155 14.24 -7.37 12.52
CA THR A 155 15.46 -6.57 12.53
C THR A 155 15.19 -5.16 13.05
N ARG A 156 16.27 -4.45 13.43
CA ARG A 156 16.17 -3.06 13.86
C ARG A 156 15.60 -2.15 12.76
N GLU A 157 15.98 -2.40 11.52
CA GLU A 157 15.51 -1.68 10.33
C GLU A 157 14.02 -1.89 10.11
N GLU A 158 13.54 -3.10 10.27
CA GLU A 158 12.12 -3.44 10.17
C GLU A 158 11.29 -2.78 11.26
N LEU A 159 11.76 -2.78 12.50
CA LEU A 159 11.13 -2.05 13.60
C LEU A 159 11.10 -0.53 13.31
N ALA A 160 12.16 0.03 12.75
CA ALA A 160 12.19 1.44 12.38
C ALA A 160 11.14 1.78 11.30
N THR A 161 10.88 0.88 10.35
CA THR A 161 9.86 1.11 9.30
C THR A 161 8.44 1.06 9.84
N LEU A 162 8.17 0.33 10.91
CA LEU A 162 6.88 0.28 11.59
C LEU A 162 6.58 1.55 12.41
N GLY A 163 7.63 2.29 12.76
CA GLY A 163 7.58 3.42 13.67
C GLY A 163 7.67 2.99 15.14
N TRP A 164 8.24 3.86 15.98
CA TRP A 164 8.57 3.53 17.37
C TRP A 164 7.36 3.13 18.22
N GLU A 165 6.21 3.77 18.03
CA GLU A 165 4.98 3.48 18.78
C GLU A 165 4.49 2.05 18.53
N THR A 166 4.41 1.66 17.26
CA THR A 166 3.97 0.29 16.89
C THR A 166 4.97 -0.75 17.36
N SER A 167 6.24 -0.47 17.19
CA SER A 167 7.32 -1.36 17.63
C SER A 167 7.31 -1.55 19.15
N ALA A 168 7.13 -0.47 19.90
CA ALA A 168 6.99 -0.54 21.36
C ALA A 168 5.77 -1.35 21.79
N LEU A 169 4.61 -1.17 21.12
CA LEU A 169 3.41 -1.95 21.41
C LEU A 169 3.58 -3.44 21.10
N ILE A 170 4.18 -3.79 19.98
CA ILE A 170 4.47 -5.20 19.62
C ILE A 170 5.35 -5.84 20.69
N LEU A 171 6.44 -5.18 21.06
CA LEU A 171 7.36 -5.67 22.09
C LEU A 171 6.68 -5.78 23.47
N TRP A 172 5.85 -4.79 23.83
CA TRP A 172 5.11 -4.80 25.08
C TRP A 172 4.07 -5.92 25.14
N ILE A 173 3.30 -6.15 24.07
CA ILE A 173 2.35 -7.27 23.98
C ILE A 173 3.10 -8.58 24.13
N LYS A 174 4.19 -8.76 23.38
CA LYS A 174 5.00 -10.00 23.44
C LYS A 174 5.55 -10.25 24.85
N TYR A 175 6.05 -9.20 25.48
CA TYR A 175 6.55 -9.29 26.86
C TYR A 175 5.46 -9.76 27.83
N ASN A 176 4.26 -9.17 27.77
CA ASN A 176 3.15 -9.53 28.67
C ASN A 176 2.51 -10.88 28.32
N SER A 177 2.63 -11.35 27.07
CA SER A 177 2.10 -12.65 26.63
C SER A 177 3.09 -13.78 26.84
N SER A 178 4.32 -13.49 27.27
CA SER A 178 5.34 -14.51 27.56
C SER A 178 4.99 -15.24 28.86
N PRO A 179 5.09 -16.59 28.88
CA PRO A 179 4.95 -17.37 30.11
C PRO A 179 6.06 -17.07 31.12
N TYR A 180 7.11 -16.37 30.71
CA TYR A 180 8.23 -15.91 31.56
C TYR A 180 8.31 -14.39 31.54
N PRO A 181 7.40 -13.67 32.23
CA PRO A 181 7.30 -12.21 32.16
C PRO A 181 8.54 -11.46 32.70
N ASN A 182 9.43 -12.16 33.41
CA ASN A 182 10.65 -11.57 33.97
C ASN A 182 11.93 -11.91 33.18
N ALA A 183 11.83 -12.64 32.08
CA ALA A 183 12.99 -12.94 31.23
C ALA A 183 13.15 -11.83 30.18
N ILE A 184 13.89 -10.79 30.53
CA ILE A 184 14.42 -9.85 29.53
C ILE A 184 15.53 -10.58 28.81
N ILE A 185 15.26 -11.09 27.61
CA ILE A 185 16.31 -11.61 26.73
C ILE A 185 16.99 -10.41 26.09
N ILE A 186 17.98 -9.87 26.78
CA ILE A 186 18.90 -8.91 26.22
C ILE A 186 19.88 -9.70 25.35
N SER A 187 19.80 -9.58 24.04
CA SER A 187 20.79 -10.19 23.16
C SER A 187 22.15 -9.55 23.46
N ASN A 188 23.20 -10.35 23.39
CA ASN A 188 24.59 -9.92 23.67
C ASN A 188 25.01 -8.69 22.83
N ASP A 189 24.36 -8.47 21.67
CA ASP A 189 24.64 -7.36 20.76
C ASP A 189 24.07 -6.01 21.24
N MET A 190 23.19 -6.02 22.24
CA MET A 190 22.53 -4.82 22.77
C MET A 190 23.28 -4.15 23.90
N ILE A 191 24.16 -4.88 24.60
CA ILE A 191 24.93 -4.35 25.72
C ILE A 191 26.31 -3.94 25.22
N LYS A 192 26.49 -2.66 24.97
CA LYS A 192 27.79 -2.08 24.61
C LYS A 192 28.31 -1.21 25.74
N CYS A 193 29.59 -1.24 25.96
CA CYS A 193 30.23 -0.32 26.90
C CYS A 193 30.09 1.12 26.38
N ALA A 194 29.62 2.05 27.22
CA ALA A 194 29.45 3.46 26.86
C ALA A 194 30.79 4.15 26.57
N SER A 195 31.89 3.66 27.12
CA SER A 195 33.23 4.27 27.04
C SER A 195 34.12 3.67 25.95
N CYS A 196 33.82 2.46 25.47
CA CYS A 196 34.57 1.86 24.37
C CYS A 196 33.63 1.07 23.45
N PRO A 197 33.48 1.46 22.18
CA PRO A 197 32.54 0.83 21.26
C PRO A 197 32.97 -0.54 20.72
N SER A 198 34.17 -1.02 21.07
CA SER A 198 34.67 -2.31 20.66
C SER A 198 34.40 -3.35 21.72
N LEU A 199 33.25 -4.05 21.58
CA LEU A 199 32.95 -5.43 22.03
C LEU A 199 33.69 -6.01 23.25
N PRO A 200 33.06 -6.68 24.12
CA PRO A 200 32.18 -7.82 23.99
C PRO A 200 31.01 -7.82 24.95
N SER A 201 30.15 -8.86 24.89
CA SER A 201 29.02 -9.02 25.80
C SER A 201 29.44 -8.86 27.26
N LEU A 202 28.85 -7.86 27.90
CA LEU A 202 29.02 -7.60 29.35
C LEU A 202 28.15 -8.56 30.19
N THR A 203 27.67 -9.65 29.63
CA THR A 203 26.85 -10.63 30.34
C THR A 203 27.67 -11.26 31.49
N GLY A 204 27.27 -10.95 32.71
CA GLY A 204 27.86 -11.48 33.91
C GLY A 204 29.16 -10.82 34.40
N MET A 205 29.47 -9.61 33.88
CA MET A 205 30.65 -8.85 34.32
C MET A 205 30.21 -7.51 34.93
N ASP A 206 30.72 -7.17 36.09
CA ASP A 206 30.47 -5.90 36.77
C ASP A 206 31.20 -4.74 36.10
N HIS A 207 32.18 -5.01 35.26
CA HIS A 207 33.02 -4.01 34.60
C HIS A 207 33.37 -4.43 33.17
N CYS A 208 33.54 -3.47 32.29
CA CYS A 208 34.04 -3.71 30.94
C CYS A 208 35.48 -4.24 30.98
N PRO A 209 35.80 -5.39 30.40
CA PRO A 209 37.15 -5.97 30.46
C PRO A 209 38.20 -5.12 29.75
N HIS A 210 37.77 -4.21 28.86
CA HIS A 210 38.64 -3.39 28.03
C HIS A 210 38.99 -2.04 28.65
N CYS A 211 38.03 -1.32 29.22
CA CYS A 211 38.25 -0.01 29.83
C CYS A 211 38.03 0.04 31.35
N LYS A 212 37.61 -1.07 31.95
CA LYS A 212 37.30 -1.22 33.38
C LYS A 212 36.25 -0.26 33.94
N ASN A 213 35.51 0.45 33.07
CA ASN A 213 34.38 1.27 33.47
C ASN A 213 33.08 0.45 33.44
N LEU A 214 32.10 0.86 34.29
CA LEU A 214 30.74 0.33 34.32
C LEU A 214 29.95 0.62 33.04
#